data_1232c9626479af348a8b71e68011ef37
#
_entry.id   1232c9626479af348a8b71e68011ef37
#
_cell.length_a   1.000
_cell.length_b   1.000
_cell.length_c   1.000
_cell.angle_alpha   90.00
_cell.angle_beta   90.00
_cell.angle_gamma   90.00
#
_symmetry.space_group_name_H-M   'P 1'
#
loop_
_entity.id
_entity.type
_entity.pdbx_description
1 polymer ?
#
loop_
_entity_poly.entity_id
_entity_poly.type
_entity_poly.pdbx_seq_one_letter_code
_entity_poly.pdbx_strand_id
1 'polypeptide(L)'
;MNTLAMEHTSSRSMFYSNPVLTRLSRVTERVDDGAATYAGIASKTAFFLLITLVGVVAQLMAKALFAGAPVWQTITIYEDFSLALSKPEAIIFGVITTVALIAEFSGIFIRRSIPVSGTIYAAGQGYVISFLVFNVLSGYEYLGLEALLLTVAVVLVMSWLYTSNRIRDNKKYRTVLLTLFVGSIAIALLSFVAVLIPVTRPYAIAMLQNAGLSITLDVIGVVIAALFLISDFSLIQNCVEQSYPKEYEWAAAFGLVFTVTWVYLKILDLLMRMANKGKN
;
A
#
# COMPACT_ATOMS: atom_id res chain seq x y z
N MET A 1 17.46 -11.45 -52.19
CA MET A 1 18.40 -11.11 -51.14
C MET A 1 17.87 -9.84 -50.48
N ASN A 2 17.02 -9.97 -49.46
CA ASN A 2 16.58 -8.86 -48.64
C ASN A 2 16.75 -9.27 -47.18
N THR A 3 17.84 -8.79 -46.62
CA THR A 3 18.12 -8.85 -45.20
C THR A 3 17.22 -7.85 -44.50
N LEU A 4 16.14 -8.34 -43.94
CA LEU A 4 15.33 -7.61 -42.96
C LEU A 4 16.21 -7.44 -41.72
N ALA A 5 16.77 -6.25 -41.55
CA ALA A 5 17.34 -5.80 -40.30
C ALA A 5 16.26 -5.85 -39.24
N MET A 6 16.31 -6.83 -38.33
CA MET A 6 15.64 -6.79 -37.09
C MET A 6 16.22 -5.64 -36.27
N GLU A 7 15.53 -4.53 -36.26
CA GLU A 7 15.75 -3.48 -35.28
C GLU A 7 15.41 -4.07 -33.90
N HIS A 8 16.45 -4.56 -33.25
CA HIS A 8 16.43 -4.74 -31.80
C HIS A 8 16.28 -3.35 -31.16
N THR A 9 15.05 -2.89 -31.05
CA THR A 9 14.73 -1.83 -30.13
C THR A 9 15.00 -2.37 -28.73
N SER A 10 16.20 -2.09 -28.25
CA SER A 10 16.57 -2.22 -26.86
C SER A 10 15.53 -1.50 -26.01
N SER A 11 14.57 -2.25 -25.51
CA SER A 11 13.61 -1.79 -24.51
C SER A 11 14.39 -1.48 -23.24
N ARG A 12 14.86 -0.22 -23.13
CA ARG A 12 15.42 0.29 -21.89
C ARG A 12 14.34 0.08 -20.81
N SER A 13 14.66 -0.77 -19.84
CA SER A 13 13.85 -1.05 -18.66
C SER A 13 13.46 0.28 -18.01
N MET A 14 12.18 0.64 -18.17
CA MET A 14 11.65 1.80 -17.49
C MET A 14 11.34 1.46 -16.04
N PHE A 15 11.65 2.39 -15.16
CA PHE A 15 11.25 2.33 -13.77
C PHE A 15 9.73 2.29 -13.70
N TYR A 16 9.20 1.21 -13.16
CA TYR A 16 7.77 1.09 -12.85
C TYR A 16 7.50 1.75 -11.50
N SER A 17 6.32 2.29 -11.34
CA SER A 17 5.93 3.02 -10.15
C SER A 17 5.87 2.15 -8.89
N ASN A 18 5.45 0.89 -9.05
CA ASN A 18 5.45 -0.09 -7.96
C ASN A 18 6.77 -0.89 -7.96
N PRO A 19 7.56 -0.86 -6.86
CA PRO A 19 8.86 -1.53 -6.82
C PRO A 19 8.80 -3.05 -6.98
N VAL A 20 7.70 -3.69 -6.59
CA VAL A 20 7.48 -5.13 -6.80
C VAL A 20 7.31 -5.41 -8.30
N LEU A 21 6.48 -4.62 -8.97
CA LEU A 21 6.17 -4.78 -10.39
C LEU A 21 7.29 -4.30 -11.33
N THR A 22 8.17 -3.39 -10.86
CA THR A 22 9.38 -3.00 -11.61
C THR A 22 10.25 -4.19 -11.99
N ARG A 23 10.26 -5.22 -11.14
CA ARG A 23 11.03 -6.44 -11.42
C ARG A 23 10.40 -7.30 -12.50
N LEU A 24 9.07 -7.33 -12.57
CA LEU A 24 8.35 -8.07 -13.62
C LEU A 24 8.70 -7.54 -15.01
N SER A 25 8.84 -6.23 -15.16
CA SER A 25 9.16 -5.61 -16.44
C SER A 25 10.54 -5.92 -17.02
N ARG A 26 11.42 -6.48 -16.20
CA ARG A 26 12.81 -6.85 -16.63
C ARG A 26 12.90 -8.29 -17.11
N VAL A 27 11.80 -9.05 -17.03
CA VAL A 27 11.81 -10.46 -17.44
C VAL A 27 11.65 -10.55 -18.96
N THR A 28 12.59 -11.19 -19.59
CA THR A 28 12.61 -11.50 -21.04
C THR A 28 12.35 -12.97 -21.33
N GLU A 29 12.34 -13.82 -20.31
CA GLU A 29 12.10 -15.23 -20.49
C GLU A 29 10.60 -15.48 -20.67
N ARG A 30 10.24 -16.12 -21.78
CA ARG A 30 8.89 -16.63 -22.08
C ARG A 30 8.95 -18.14 -21.97
N VAL A 31 7.96 -18.69 -21.31
CA VAL A 31 7.84 -20.14 -21.15
C VAL A 31 6.48 -20.56 -21.74
N ASP A 32 6.50 -21.43 -22.73
CA ASP A 32 5.29 -21.90 -23.41
C ASP A 32 4.40 -22.76 -22.49
N ASP A 33 5.02 -23.53 -21.55
CA ASP A 33 4.32 -24.32 -20.55
C ASP A 33 4.32 -23.61 -19.19
N GLY A 34 3.15 -23.15 -18.75
CA GLY A 34 2.97 -22.52 -17.43
C GLY A 34 3.03 -21.00 -17.42
N ALA A 35 2.52 -20.35 -18.46
CA ALA A 35 2.38 -18.90 -18.54
C ALA A 35 1.42 -18.34 -17.48
N ALA A 36 1.68 -17.11 -17.06
CA ALA A 36 0.82 -16.36 -16.14
C ALA A 36 -0.54 -16.07 -16.76
N THR A 37 -1.58 -16.16 -15.95
CA THR A 37 -2.97 -15.95 -16.35
C THR A 37 -3.67 -14.93 -15.47
N TYR A 38 -4.68 -14.24 -16.00
CA TYR A 38 -5.52 -13.35 -15.21
C TYR A 38 -6.19 -14.07 -14.04
N ALA A 39 -6.70 -15.27 -14.26
CA ALA A 39 -7.32 -16.09 -13.21
C ALA A 39 -6.32 -16.50 -12.12
N GLY A 40 -5.08 -16.84 -12.51
CA GLY A 40 -4.02 -17.16 -11.57
C GLY A 40 -3.61 -15.97 -10.72
N ILE A 41 -3.50 -14.77 -11.30
CA ILE A 41 -3.22 -13.52 -10.56
C ILE A 41 -4.38 -13.19 -9.65
N ALA A 42 -5.64 -13.22 -10.14
CA ALA A 42 -6.82 -12.92 -9.35
C ALA A 42 -6.98 -13.87 -8.15
N SER A 43 -6.74 -15.17 -8.32
CA SER A 43 -6.81 -16.14 -7.22
C SER A 43 -5.78 -15.89 -6.15
N LYS A 44 -4.54 -15.51 -6.52
CA LYS A 44 -3.47 -15.16 -5.57
C LYS A 44 -3.72 -13.82 -4.88
N THR A 45 -4.32 -12.86 -5.60
CA THR A 45 -4.78 -11.59 -5.00
C THR A 45 -5.86 -11.85 -3.96
N ALA A 46 -6.87 -12.66 -4.31
CA ALA A 46 -7.92 -13.06 -3.36
C ALA A 46 -7.34 -13.81 -2.15
N PHE A 47 -6.35 -14.69 -2.37
CA PHE A 47 -5.63 -15.38 -1.29
C PHE A 47 -5.00 -14.35 -0.31
N PHE A 48 -4.23 -13.38 -0.79
CA PHE A 48 -3.62 -12.37 0.08
C PHE A 48 -4.66 -11.52 0.81
N LEU A 49 -5.77 -11.15 0.14
CA LEU A 49 -6.86 -10.42 0.80
C LEU A 49 -7.54 -11.25 1.90
N LEU A 50 -7.73 -12.55 1.69
CA LEU A 50 -8.23 -13.45 2.73
C LEU A 50 -7.26 -13.55 3.91
N ILE A 51 -5.96 -13.64 3.64
CA ILE A 51 -4.94 -13.63 4.70
C ILE A 51 -4.94 -12.29 5.47
N THR A 52 -5.18 -11.18 4.78
CA THR A 52 -5.36 -9.87 5.46
C THR A 52 -6.54 -9.92 6.44
N LEU A 53 -7.67 -10.52 6.05
CA LEU A 53 -8.80 -10.73 6.97
C LEU A 53 -8.46 -11.63 8.17
N VAL A 54 -7.63 -12.66 7.97
CA VAL A 54 -7.12 -13.47 9.08
C VAL A 54 -6.31 -12.60 10.06
N GLY A 55 -5.48 -11.69 9.54
CA GLY A 55 -4.74 -10.72 10.36
C GLY A 55 -5.66 -9.80 11.17
N VAL A 56 -6.76 -9.33 10.55
CA VAL A 56 -7.80 -8.53 11.25
C VAL A 56 -8.40 -9.31 12.41
N VAL A 57 -8.81 -10.56 12.17
CA VAL A 57 -9.38 -11.43 13.23
C VAL A 57 -8.38 -11.70 14.34
N ALA A 58 -7.11 -11.95 13.99
CA ALA A 58 -6.05 -12.18 14.97
C ALA A 58 -5.86 -10.97 15.91
N GLN A 59 -5.95 -9.75 15.39
CA GLN A 59 -5.89 -8.54 16.21
C GLN A 59 -7.11 -8.39 17.13
N LEU A 60 -8.32 -8.65 16.62
CA LEU A 60 -9.54 -8.59 17.45
C LEU A 60 -9.49 -9.63 18.59
N MET A 61 -8.95 -10.82 18.33
CA MET A 61 -8.72 -11.82 19.36
C MET A 61 -7.67 -11.35 20.38
N ALA A 62 -6.57 -10.74 19.94
CA ALA A 62 -5.57 -10.17 20.83
C ALA A 62 -6.16 -9.05 21.70
N LYS A 63 -6.94 -8.14 21.12
CA LYS A 63 -7.65 -7.10 21.87
C LYS A 63 -8.58 -7.68 22.93
N ALA A 64 -9.38 -8.69 22.59
CA ALA A 64 -10.25 -9.37 23.55
C ALA A 64 -9.47 -10.06 24.67
N LEU A 65 -8.35 -10.69 24.36
CA LEU A 65 -7.49 -11.37 25.34
C LEU A 65 -6.87 -10.40 26.36
N PHE A 66 -6.53 -9.18 25.93
CA PHE A 66 -5.89 -8.17 26.77
C PHE A 66 -6.83 -7.08 27.28
N ALA A 67 -8.14 -7.21 27.08
CA ALA A 67 -9.15 -6.20 27.47
C ALA A 67 -9.09 -5.80 28.95
N GLY A 68 -8.60 -6.68 29.87
CA GLY A 68 -8.42 -6.38 31.29
C GLY A 68 -7.02 -5.98 31.71
N ALA A 69 -6.08 -5.86 30.76
CA ALA A 69 -4.70 -5.53 31.10
C ALA A 69 -4.54 -4.03 31.45
N PRO A 70 -3.68 -3.69 32.46
CA PRO A 70 -3.50 -2.31 32.86
C PRO A 70 -2.89 -1.48 31.72
N VAL A 71 -3.38 -0.28 31.52
CA VAL A 71 -2.84 0.67 30.54
C VAL A 71 -1.41 1.05 30.98
N TRP A 72 -0.46 0.84 30.10
CA TRP A 72 0.94 1.20 30.30
C TRP A 72 1.27 2.59 29.80
N GLN A 73 0.70 2.96 28.63
CA GLN A 73 0.94 4.25 28.00
C GLN A 73 -0.28 4.70 27.19
N THR A 74 -0.56 6.00 27.22
CA THR A 74 -1.55 6.63 26.34
C THR A 74 -0.81 7.58 25.40
N ILE A 75 -1.01 7.40 24.09
CA ILE A 75 -0.44 8.24 23.03
C ILE A 75 -1.58 8.99 22.37
N THR A 76 -1.56 10.32 22.40
CA THR A 76 -2.50 11.17 21.67
C THR A 76 -1.98 11.35 20.25
N ILE A 77 -2.77 10.92 19.25
CA ILE A 77 -2.44 11.02 17.82
C ILE A 77 -3.02 12.32 17.24
N TYR A 78 -4.29 12.56 17.54
CA TYR A 78 -5.02 13.81 17.29
C TYR A 78 -5.83 14.16 18.54
N GLU A 79 -6.43 15.35 18.59
CA GLU A 79 -7.21 15.81 19.76
C GLU A 79 -8.28 14.78 20.18
N ASP A 80 -8.97 14.18 19.21
CA ASP A 80 -10.03 13.19 19.42
C ASP A 80 -9.55 11.72 19.40
N PHE A 81 -8.32 11.46 18.96
CA PHE A 81 -7.81 10.11 18.79
C PHE A 81 -6.63 9.83 19.73
N SER A 82 -6.89 9.04 20.75
CA SER A 82 -5.87 8.59 21.70
C SER A 82 -5.78 7.07 21.72
N LEU A 83 -4.57 6.59 21.78
CA LEU A 83 -4.24 5.17 21.84
C LEU A 83 -3.81 4.82 23.25
N ALA A 84 -4.65 4.11 23.98
CA ALA A 84 -4.31 3.51 25.27
C ALA A 84 -3.76 2.08 25.05
N LEU A 85 -2.51 1.85 25.42
CA LEU A 85 -1.81 0.59 25.21
C LEU A 85 -1.48 -0.10 26.53
N SER A 86 -1.76 -1.38 26.62
CA SER A 86 -1.14 -2.26 27.62
C SER A 86 0.26 -2.70 27.14
N LYS A 87 1.12 -3.10 28.08
CA LYS A 87 2.47 -3.61 27.71
C LYS A 87 2.44 -4.77 26.70
N PRO A 88 1.63 -5.83 26.91
CA PRO A 88 1.60 -6.95 25.98
C PRO A 88 1.10 -6.54 24.59
N GLU A 89 0.09 -5.67 24.49
CA GLU A 89 -0.40 -5.17 23.19
C GLU A 89 0.67 -4.38 22.46
N ALA A 90 1.40 -3.48 23.15
CA ALA A 90 2.49 -2.72 22.56
C ALA A 90 3.61 -3.62 22.01
N ILE A 91 4.00 -4.65 22.77
CA ILE A 91 5.03 -5.61 22.35
C ILE A 91 4.56 -6.41 21.12
N ILE A 92 3.36 -6.97 21.17
CA ILE A 92 2.81 -7.78 20.07
C ILE A 92 2.66 -6.93 18.81
N PHE A 93 2.11 -5.73 18.92
CA PHE A 93 1.99 -4.78 17.82
C PHE A 93 3.36 -4.44 17.21
N GLY A 94 4.34 -4.12 18.05
CA GLY A 94 5.70 -3.83 17.61
C GLY A 94 6.37 -5.01 16.90
N VAL A 95 6.22 -6.21 17.43
CA VAL A 95 6.79 -7.43 16.82
C VAL A 95 6.11 -7.71 15.47
N ILE A 96 4.77 -7.71 15.41
CA ILE A 96 4.03 -8.01 14.18
C ILE A 96 4.35 -6.96 13.10
N THR A 97 4.36 -5.67 13.46
CA THR A 97 4.70 -4.59 12.52
C THR A 97 6.12 -4.75 11.98
N THR A 98 7.09 -5.05 12.85
CA THR A 98 8.49 -5.27 12.44
C THR A 98 8.61 -6.47 11.51
N VAL A 99 7.97 -7.59 11.82
CA VAL A 99 7.97 -8.80 11.00
C VAL A 99 7.28 -8.52 9.65
N ALA A 100 6.17 -7.79 9.65
CA ALA A 100 5.47 -7.41 8.41
C ALA A 100 6.34 -6.51 7.52
N LEU A 101 7.05 -5.53 8.09
CA LEU A 101 8.00 -4.69 7.36
C LEU A 101 9.16 -5.51 6.76
N ILE A 102 9.76 -6.41 7.53
CA ILE A 102 10.82 -7.30 7.02
C ILE A 102 10.28 -8.17 5.89
N ALA A 103 9.07 -8.70 6.02
CA ALA A 103 8.41 -9.50 4.98
C ALA A 103 8.11 -8.67 3.72
N GLU A 104 7.66 -7.42 3.87
CA GLU A 104 7.45 -6.47 2.80
C GLU A 104 8.74 -6.24 2.00
N PHE A 105 9.83 -5.86 2.68
CA PHE A 105 11.12 -5.67 2.02
C PHE A 105 11.63 -6.97 1.39
N SER A 106 11.47 -8.12 2.06
CA SER A 106 11.82 -9.42 1.48
C SER A 106 11.05 -9.70 0.19
N GLY A 107 9.73 -9.43 0.16
CA GLY A 107 8.90 -9.57 -1.05
C GLY A 107 9.32 -8.62 -2.17
N ILE A 108 9.69 -7.39 -1.84
CA ILE A 108 10.20 -6.40 -2.80
C ILE A 108 11.56 -6.84 -3.37
N PHE A 109 12.47 -7.36 -2.55
CA PHE A 109 13.84 -7.65 -2.97
C PHE A 109 14.07 -9.09 -3.44
N ILE A 110 13.33 -10.08 -2.94
CA ILE A 110 13.53 -11.50 -3.23
C ILE A 110 12.24 -12.12 -3.79
N ARG A 111 12.13 -12.21 -5.13
CA ARG A 111 10.92 -12.73 -5.78
C ARG A 111 10.52 -14.14 -5.30
N ARG A 112 11.46 -15.04 -5.10
CA ARG A 112 11.19 -16.41 -4.62
C ARG A 112 10.54 -16.46 -3.25
N SER A 113 10.74 -15.45 -2.42
CA SER A 113 10.14 -15.38 -1.08
C SER A 113 8.69 -14.92 -1.09
N ILE A 114 8.19 -14.33 -2.19
CA ILE A 114 6.86 -13.68 -2.24
C ILE A 114 5.72 -14.56 -1.74
N PRO A 115 5.60 -15.84 -2.09
CA PRO A 115 4.52 -16.65 -1.56
C PRO A 115 4.49 -16.69 -0.03
N VAL A 116 5.65 -16.75 0.61
CA VAL A 116 5.78 -16.78 2.07
C VAL A 116 5.80 -15.36 2.65
N SER A 117 6.69 -14.51 2.16
CA SER A 117 6.83 -13.13 2.66
C SER A 117 5.56 -12.31 2.41
N GLY A 118 4.91 -12.47 1.24
CA GLY A 118 3.63 -11.84 0.93
C GLY A 118 2.50 -12.31 1.86
N THR A 119 2.49 -13.58 2.25
CA THR A 119 1.51 -14.10 3.22
C THR A 119 1.73 -13.48 4.60
N ILE A 120 2.98 -13.41 5.07
CA ILE A 120 3.34 -12.79 6.35
C ILE A 120 3.01 -11.29 6.32
N TYR A 121 3.35 -10.60 5.23
CA TYR A 121 2.99 -9.20 5.01
C TYR A 121 1.48 -8.99 5.07
N ALA A 122 0.70 -9.76 4.32
CA ALA A 122 -0.75 -9.62 4.27
C ALA A 122 -1.40 -9.83 5.65
N ALA A 123 -0.98 -10.86 6.39
CA ALA A 123 -1.45 -11.09 7.76
C ALA A 123 -1.07 -9.93 8.69
N GLY A 124 0.17 -9.47 8.63
CA GLY A 124 0.66 -8.35 9.43
C GLY A 124 -0.05 -7.04 9.10
N GLN A 125 -0.30 -6.74 7.83
CA GLN A 125 -1.06 -5.55 7.43
C GLN A 125 -2.50 -5.60 7.90
N GLY A 126 -3.15 -6.78 7.83
CA GLY A 126 -4.49 -6.96 8.39
C GLY A 126 -4.52 -6.68 9.90
N TYR A 127 -3.52 -7.16 10.63
CA TYR A 127 -3.36 -6.88 12.05
C TYR A 127 -3.17 -5.38 12.33
N VAL A 128 -2.29 -4.71 11.57
CA VAL A 128 -2.02 -3.27 11.72
C VAL A 128 -3.28 -2.44 11.40
N ILE A 129 -3.97 -2.73 10.30
CA ILE A 129 -5.21 -2.06 9.92
C ILE A 129 -6.26 -2.20 11.02
N SER A 130 -6.49 -3.41 11.50
CA SER A 130 -7.44 -3.68 12.57
C SER A 130 -7.05 -2.95 13.87
N PHE A 131 -5.77 -2.94 14.20
CA PHE A 131 -5.27 -2.20 15.35
C PHE A 131 -5.54 -0.69 15.23
N LEU A 132 -5.31 -0.09 14.07
CA LEU A 132 -5.61 1.32 13.82
C LEU A 132 -7.12 1.59 13.97
N VAL A 133 -7.95 0.76 13.35
CA VAL A 133 -9.41 0.96 13.36
C VAL A 133 -10.01 0.76 14.76
N PHE A 134 -9.63 -0.28 15.47
CA PHE A 134 -10.31 -0.65 16.73
C PHE A 134 -9.61 -0.14 17.99
N ASN A 135 -8.35 0.25 17.93
CA ASN A 135 -7.64 0.78 19.09
C ASN A 135 -7.41 2.30 18.98
N VAL A 136 -6.99 2.81 17.80
CA VAL A 136 -6.76 4.25 17.59
C VAL A 136 -8.07 5.00 17.36
N LEU A 137 -8.96 4.43 16.50
CA LEU A 137 -10.25 5.01 16.13
C LEU A 137 -11.38 4.53 17.05
N SER A 138 -11.09 4.19 18.32
CA SER A 138 -12.11 3.74 19.26
C SER A 138 -13.25 4.75 19.40
N GLY A 139 -14.48 4.33 19.12
CA GLY A 139 -15.67 5.18 19.02
C GLY A 139 -15.92 5.78 17.61
N TYR A 140 -15.00 5.57 16.66
CA TYR A 140 -15.08 6.00 15.26
C TYR A 140 -14.76 4.86 14.30
N GLU A 141 -14.99 3.63 14.70
CA GLU A 141 -14.65 2.42 13.94
C GLU A 141 -15.35 2.38 12.57
N TYR A 142 -16.46 3.09 12.42
CA TYR A 142 -17.19 3.23 11.14
C TYR A 142 -16.31 3.86 10.05
N LEU A 143 -15.33 4.71 10.41
CA LEU A 143 -14.37 5.28 9.44
C LEU A 143 -13.54 4.19 8.74
N GLY A 144 -13.24 3.10 9.43
CA GLY A 144 -12.58 1.93 8.83
C GLY A 144 -13.43 1.28 7.75
N LEU A 145 -14.73 1.16 7.97
CA LEU A 145 -15.67 0.63 6.97
C LEU A 145 -15.85 1.63 5.81
N GLU A 146 -15.99 2.91 6.09
CA GLU A 146 -16.07 3.95 5.06
C GLU A 146 -14.81 3.96 4.17
N ALA A 147 -13.62 3.88 4.78
CA ALA A 147 -12.36 3.76 4.05
C ALA A 147 -12.34 2.52 3.15
N LEU A 148 -12.86 1.38 3.63
CA LEU A 148 -12.95 0.15 2.83
C LEU A 148 -13.87 0.34 1.63
N LEU A 149 -15.06 0.88 1.82
CA LEU A 149 -16.02 1.11 0.74
C LEU A 149 -15.47 2.10 -0.29
N LEU A 150 -14.84 3.18 0.15
CA LEU A 150 -14.19 4.14 -0.74
C LEU A 150 -13.00 3.51 -1.49
N THR A 151 -12.22 2.65 -0.84
CA THR A 151 -11.13 1.93 -1.49
C THR A 151 -11.66 1.03 -2.60
N VAL A 152 -12.70 0.25 -2.33
CA VAL A 152 -13.37 -0.58 -3.35
C VAL A 152 -13.88 0.28 -4.50
N ALA A 153 -14.53 1.40 -4.22
CA ALA A 153 -15.01 2.33 -5.24
C ALA A 153 -13.85 2.87 -6.09
N VAL A 154 -12.74 3.28 -5.47
CA VAL A 154 -11.54 3.74 -6.19
C VAL A 154 -10.98 2.64 -7.09
N VAL A 155 -10.82 1.41 -6.58
CA VAL A 155 -10.34 0.27 -7.39
C VAL A 155 -11.24 0.01 -8.59
N LEU A 156 -12.56 0.01 -8.40
CA LEU A 156 -13.54 -0.19 -9.49
C LEU A 156 -13.47 0.93 -10.53
N VAL A 157 -13.42 2.19 -10.10
CA VAL A 157 -13.31 3.35 -11.00
C VAL A 157 -11.99 3.30 -11.79
N MET A 158 -10.87 3.01 -11.13
CA MET A 158 -9.57 2.94 -11.79
C MET A 158 -9.47 1.76 -12.74
N SER A 159 -10.06 0.61 -12.39
CA SER A 159 -10.19 -0.55 -13.29
C SER A 159 -11.03 -0.20 -14.53
N TRP A 160 -12.16 0.50 -14.34
CA TRP A 160 -13.00 0.95 -15.46
C TRP A 160 -12.28 1.97 -16.34
N LEU A 161 -11.59 2.95 -15.77
CA LEU A 161 -10.79 3.93 -16.52
C LEU A 161 -9.70 3.26 -17.35
N TYR A 162 -9.04 2.25 -16.77
CA TYR A 162 -8.02 1.48 -17.44
C TYR A 162 -8.61 0.65 -18.61
N THR A 163 -9.66 -0.14 -18.37
CA THR A 163 -10.30 -0.98 -19.39
C THR A 163 -10.97 -0.18 -20.51
N SER A 164 -11.49 1.03 -20.19
CA SER A 164 -12.05 1.95 -21.16
C SER A 164 -11.01 2.71 -21.99
N ASN A 165 -9.72 2.41 -21.83
CA ASN A 165 -8.59 3.12 -22.47
C ASN A 165 -8.62 4.66 -22.28
N ARG A 166 -9.31 5.15 -21.26
CA ARG A 166 -9.38 6.58 -20.92
C ARG A 166 -8.05 7.09 -20.39
N ILE A 167 -7.36 6.27 -19.60
CA ILE A 167 -6.03 6.55 -19.09
C ILE A 167 -5.10 5.45 -19.60
N ARG A 168 -4.04 5.86 -20.33
CA ARG A 168 -3.04 4.94 -20.85
C ARG A 168 -1.75 5.06 -20.05
N ASP A 169 -1.25 3.91 -19.62
CA ASP A 169 0.05 3.83 -18.98
C ASP A 169 1.17 3.99 -20.03
N ASN A 170 1.63 5.21 -20.20
CA ASN A 170 2.72 5.56 -21.11
C ASN A 170 3.95 6.08 -20.35
N LYS A 171 5.06 6.28 -21.07
CA LYS A 171 6.33 6.77 -20.47
C LYS A 171 6.16 8.06 -19.66
N LYS A 172 5.38 9.02 -20.18
CA LYS A 172 5.15 10.31 -19.51
C LYS A 172 4.36 10.11 -18.22
N TYR A 173 3.31 9.30 -18.27
CA TYR A 173 2.49 8.96 -17.11
C TYR A 173 3.35 8.37 -15.98
N ARG A 174 4.15 7.34 -16.28
CA ARG A 174 5.04 6.69 -15.30
C ARG A 174 6.07 7.64 -14.73
N THR A 175 6.66 8.51 -15.57
CA THR A 175 7.64 9.50 -15.10
C THR A 175 7.00 10.48 -14.14
N VAL A 176 5.81 11.02 -14.47
CA VAL A 176 5.07 11.95 -13.60
C VAL A 176 4.72 11.26 -12.28
N LEU A 177 4.15 10.05 -12.36
CA LEU A 177 3.76 9.28 -11.17
C LEU A 177 4.95 8.98 -10.26
N LEU A 178 6.07 8.54 -10.84
CA LEU A 178 7.30 8.29 -10.07
C LEU A 178 7.84 9.59 -9.44
N THR A 179 7.82 10.70 -10.17
CA THR A 179 8.27 12.01 -9.64
C THR A 179 7.41 12.45 -8.46
N LEU A 180 6.08 12.32 -8.56
CA LEU A 180 5.17 12.64 -7.48
C LEU A 180 5.38 11.74 -6.26
N PHE A 181 5.60 10.45 -6.49
CA PHE A 181 5.87 9.49 -5.42
C PHE A 181 7.19 9.79 -4.70
N VAL A 182 8.29 9.92 -5.45
CA VAL A 182 9.59 10.26 -4.86
C VAL A 182 9.54 11.61 -4.16
N GLY A 183 8.84 12.59 -4.74
CA GLY A 183 8.61 13.89 -4.12
C GLY A 183 7.84 13.77 -2.79
N SER A 184 6.81 12.94 -2.72
CA SER A 184 6.05 12.71 -1.48
C SER A 184 6.89 12.03 -0.40
N ILE A 185 7.73 11.06 -0.77
CA ILE A 185 8.69 10.43 0.16
C ILE A 185 9.73 11.47 0.65
N ALA A 186 10.26 12.30 -0.24
CA ALA A 186 11.22 13.33 0.13
C ALA A 186 10.62 14.33 1.13
N ILE A 187 9.37 14.78 0.90
CA ILE A 187 8.64 15.65 1.82
C ILE A 187 8.45 14.96 3.18
N ALA A 188 8.04 13.69 3.19
CA ALA A 188 7.86 12.93 4.43
C ALA A 188 9.16 12.78 5.22
N LEU A 189 10.28 12.47 4.54
CA LEU A 189 11.61 12.37 5.17
C LEU A 189 12.09 13.71 5.70
N LEU A 190 11.92 14.80 4.94
CA LEU A 190 12.28 16.15 5.38
C LEU A 190 11.46 16.56 6.60
N SER A 191 10.16 16.28 6.60
CA SER A 191 9.28 16.55 7.75
C SER A 191 9.70 15.74 8.97
N PHE A 192 10.04 14.47 8.79
CA PHE A 192 10.53 13.61 9.85
C PHE A 192 11.84 14.14 10.45
N VAL A 193 12.81 14.48 9.61
CA VAL A 193 14.09 15.07 10.05
C VAL A 193 13.86 16.40 10.78
N ALA A 194 12.96 17.25 10.26
CA ALA A 194 12.65 18.54 10.88
C ALA A 194 12.03 18.38 12.28
N VAL A 195 11.26 17.32 12.53
CA VAL A 195 10.72 17.00 13.87
C VAL A 195 11.81 16.52 14.83
N LEU A 196 12.86 15.86 14.33
CA LEU A 196 13.97 15.38 15.18
C LEU A 196 14.90 16.51 15.64
N ILE A 197 15.04 17.59 14.85
CA ILE A 197 15.92 18.70 15.16
C ILE A 197 15.20 19.67 16.11
N PRO A 198 15.72 19.94 17.34
CA PRO A 198 15.04 20.76 18.34
C PRO A 198 14.66 22.17 17.86
N VAL A 199 15.50 22.81 17.03
CA VAL A 199 15.27 24.16 16.52
C VAL A 199 14.12 24.22 15.50
N THR A 200 13.99 23.23 14.64
CA THR A 200 12.96 23.19 13.58
C THR A 200 11.68 22.49 14.01
N ARG A 201 11.75 21.70 15.10
CA ARG A 201 10.62 20.91 15.63
C ARG A 201 9.32 21.71 15.81
N PRO A 202 9.29 22.89 16.47
CA PRO A 202 8.04 23.62 16.67
C PRO A 202 7.41 24.07 15.35
N TYR A 203 8.21 24.48 14.38
CA TYR A 203 7.73 24.87 13.04
C TYR A 203 7.21 23.66 12.25
N ALA A 204 7.92 22.53 12.31
CA ALA A 204 7.50 21.30 11.65
C ALA A 204 6.18 20.77 12.24
N ILE A 205 6.04 20.78 13.57
CA ILE A 205 4.79 20.38 14.24
C ILE A 205 3.66 21.32 13.87
N ALA A 206 3.87 22.64 13.91
CA ALA A 206 2.84 23.62 13.53
C ALA A 206 2.39 23.45 12.07
N MET A 207 3.31 23.12 11.16
CA MET A 207 2.99 22.85 9.76
C MET A 207 2.17 21.56 9.61
N LEU A 208 2.54 20.48 10.32
CA LEU A 208 1.82 19.21 10.30
C LEU A 208 0.43 19.29 10.97
N GLN A 209 0.28 20.19 11.96
CA GLN A 209 -0.99 20.44 12.63
C GLN A 209 -1.91 21.38 11.84
N ASN A 210 -1.41 22.03 10.77
CA ASN A 210 -2.27 22.85 9.92
C ASN A 210 -3.25 21.96 9.16
N ALA A 211 -4.51 21.93 9.62
CA ALA A 211 -5.54 21.04 9.11
C ALA A 211 -5.80 21.22 7.59
N GLY A 212 -5.75 22.46 7.08
CA GLY A 212 -5.95 22.72 5.66
C GLY A 212 -4.83 22.15 4.79
N LEU A 213 -3.58 22.36 5.18
CA LEU A 213 -2.42 21.85 4.47
C LEU A 213 -2.37 20.32 4.53
N SER A 214 -2.57 19.75 5.70
CA SER A 214 -2.52 18.29 5.89
C SER A 214 -3.60 17.58 5.07
N ILE A 215 -4.85 18.01 5.10
CA ILE A 215 -5.94 17.43 4.30
C ILE A 215 -5.63 17.55 2.80
N THR A 216 -5.06 18.68 2.35
CA THR A 216 -4.68 18.86 0.94
C THR A 216 -3.62 17.85 0.52
N LEU A 217 -2.58 17.66 1.36
CA LEU A 217 -1.53 16.67 1.10
C LEU A 217 -2.07 15.23 1.11
N ASP A 218 -3.03 14.92 1.99
CA ASP A 218 -3.66 13.60 2.03
C ASP A 218 -4.51 13.33 0.79
N VAL A 219 -5.29 14.31 0.33
CA VAL A 219 -6.04 14.20 -0.95
C VAL A 219 -5.09 13.93 -2.11
N ILE A 220 -3.98 14.68 -2.20
CA ILE A 220 -2.95 14.43 -3.22
C ILE A 220 -2.39 13.01 -3.06
N GLY A 221 -2.12 12.56 -1.83
CA GLY A 221 -1.65 11.22 -1.54
C GLY A 221 -2.61 10.13 -2.00
N VAL A 222 -3.93 10.29 -1.76
CA VAL A 222 -4.98 9.38 -2.24
C VAL A 222 -5.00 9.33 -3.77
N VAL A 223 -4.91 10.49 -4.44
CA VAL A 223 -4.88 10.56 -5.90
C VAL A 223 -3.64 9.84 -6.45
N ILE A 224 -2.46 10.08 -5.87
CA ILE A 224 -1.24 9.38 -6.29
C ILE A 224 -1.40 7.87 -6.10
N ALA A 225 -1.86 7.42 -4.94
CA ALA A 225 -2.07 5.99 -4.66
C ALA A 225 -3.08 5.35 -5.64
N ALA A 226 -4.17 6.05 -5.97
CA ALA A 226 -5.14 5.60 -6.96
C ALA A 226 -4.52 5.50 -8.37
N LEU A 227 -3.69 6.45 -8.76
CA LEU A 227 -3.00 6.42 -10.06
C LEU A 227 -2.02 5.24 -10.17
N PHE A 228 -1.44 4.75 -9.06
CA PHE A 228 -0.61 3.55 -9.08
C PHE A 228 -1.38 2.30 -9.53
N LEU A 229 -2.68 2.19 -9.23
CA LEU A 229 -3.51 1.07 -9.69
C LEU A 229 -3.53 0.94 -11.22
N ILE A 230 -3.51 2.06 -11.96
CA ILE A 230 -3.42 2.04 -13.43
C ILE A 230 -2.12 1.36 -13.90
N SER A 231 -1.00 1.67 -13.24
CA SER A 231 0.28 1.03 -13.53
C SER A 231 0.27 -0.45 -13.18
N ASP A 232 -0.37 -0.82 -12.07
CA ASP A 232 -0.48 -2.21 -11.64
C ASP A 232 -1.32 -3.02 -12.64
N PHE A 233 -2.47 -2.50 -13.09
CA PHE A 233 -3.29 -3.15 -14.12
C PHE A 233 -2.53 -3.29 -15.45
N SER A 234 -1.81 -2.25 -15.88
CA SER A 234 -0.98 -2.30 -17.08
C SER A 234 0.10 -3.39 -16.99
N LEU A 235 0.72 -3.54 -15.82
CA LEU A 235 1.75 -4.56 -15.63
C LEU A 235 1.17 -5.97 -15.56
N ILE A 236 -0.01 -6.14 -14.94
CA ILE A 236 -0.74 -7.41 -14.94
C ILE A 236 -1.08 -7.81 -16.37
N GLN A 237 -1.61 -6.88 -17.17
CA GLN A 237 -1.90 -7.12 -18.58
C GLN A 237 -0.66 -7.53 -19.35
N ASN A 238 0.44 -6.79 -19.22
CA ASN A 238 1.70 -7.10 -19.88
C ASN A 238 2.26 -8.47 -19.44
N CYS A 239 2.09 -8.82 -18.16
CA CYS A 239 2.53 -10.12 -17.63
C CYS A 239 1.81 -11.30 -18.33
N VAL A 240 0.51 -11.16 -18.57
CA VAL A 240 -0.31 -12.20 -19.24
C VAL A 240 -0.07 -12.18 -20.75
N GLU A 241 -0.13 -11.01 -21.39
CA GLU A 241 0.00 -10.89 -22.85
C GLU A 241 1.41 -11.28 -23.36
N GLN A 242 2.45 -11.10 -22.55
CA GLN A 242 3.81 -11.49 -22.89
C GLN A 242 4.18 -12.89 -22.39
N SER A 243 3.19 -13.64 -21.89
CA SER A 243 3.36 -15.03 -21.42
C SER A 243 4.50 -15.20 -20.42
N TYR A 244 4.52 -14.37 -19.36
CA TYR A 244 5.53 -14.51 -18.30
C TYR A 244 5.37 -15.84 -17.56
N PRO A 245 6.45 -16.39 -16.97
CA PRO A 245 6.37 -17.62 -16.17
C PRO A 245 5.33 -17.51 -15.05
N LYS A 246 4.61 -18.61 -14.77
CA LYS A 246 3.52 -18.66 -13.78
C LYS A 246 3.92 -18.19 -12.36
N GLU A 247 5.17 -18.32 -12.00
CA GLU A 247 5.68 -17.83 -10.70
C GLU A 247 5.53 -16.31 -10.54
N TYR A 248 5.42 -15.55 -11.64
CA TYR A 248 5.20 -14.10 -11.60
C TYR A 248 3.79 -13.71 -11.19
N GLU A 249 2.83 -14.63 -11.23
CA GLU A 249 1.48 -14.37 -10.73
C GLU A 249 1.49 -13.96 -9.24
N TRP A 250 2.37 -14.55 -8.43
CA TRP A 250 2.54 -14.19 -7.03
C TRP A 250 3.05 -12.75 -6.87
N ALA A 251 4.01 -12.36 -7.69
CA ALA A 251 4.57 -11.03 -7.65
C ALA A 251 3.56 -9.96 -8.10
N ALA A 252 2.80 -10.25 -9.16
CA ALA A 252 1.75 -9.36 -9.64
C ALA A 252 0.61 -9.20 -8.61
N ALA A 253 0.17 -10.31 -8.00
CA ALA A 253 -0.84 -10.30 -6.96
C ALA A 253 -0.37 -9.55 -5.71
N PHE A 254 0.87 -9.77 -5.25
CA PHE A 254 1.46 -9.07 -4.12
C PHE A 254 1.55 -7.56 -4.37
N GLY A 255 2.00 -7.16 -5.56
CA GLY A 255 2.07 -5.75 -5.93
C GLY A 255 0.70 -5.06 -5.91
N LEU A 256 -0.33 -5.70 -6.46
CA LEU A 256 -1.69 -5.17 -6.44
C LEU A 256 -2.24 -5.04 -5.02
N VAL A 257 -2.08 -6.07 -4.17
CA VAL A 257 -2.52 -6.04 -2.77
C VAL A 257 -1.79 -4.94 -1.99
N PHE A 258 -0.49 -4.78 -2.22
CA PHE A 258 0.30 -3.70 -1.64
C PHE A 258 -0.30 -2.32 -1.97
N THR A 259 -0.59 -2.06 -3.24
CA THR A 259 -1.16 -0.77 -3.69
C THR A 259 -2.57 -0.56 -3.13
N VAL A 260 -3.43 -1.59 -3.15
CA VAL A 260 -4.80 -1.51 -2.58
C VAL A 260 -4.75 -1.20 -1.08
N THR A 261 -3.87 -1.86 -0.33
CA THR A 261 -3.66 -1.60 1.09
C THR A 261 -3.18 -0.15 1.33
N TRP A 262 -2.27 0.34 0.49
CA TRP A 262 -1.79 1.72 0.58
C TRP A 262 -2.90 2.74 0.28
N VAL A 263 -3.73 2.51 -0.75
CA VAL A 263 -4.94 3.33 -1.03
C VAL A 263 -5.85 3.37 0.19
N TYR A 264 -6.13 2.21 0.79
CA TYR A 264 -6.96 2.12 2.00
C TYR A 264 -6.40 2.97 3.15
N LEU A 265 -5.11 2.83 3.45
CA LEU A 265 -4.47 3.58 4.54
C LEU A 265 -4.48 5.09 4.28
N LYS A 266 -4.30 5.52 3.03
CA LYS A 266 -4.38 6.94 2.65
C LYS A 266 -5.79 7.51 2.79
N ILE A 267 -6.81 6.74 2.41
CA ILE A 267 -8.21 7.14 2.59
C ILE A 267 -8.56 7.17 4.08
N LEU A 268 -8.13 6.19 4.86
CA LEU A 268 -8.36 6.16 6.30
C LEU A 268 -7.74 7.37 7.00
N ASP A 269 -6.47 7.72 6.69
CA ASP A 269 -5.79 8.90 7.25
C ASP A 269 -6.54 10.20 6.88
N LEU A 270 -6.98 10.34 5.63
CA LEU A 270 -7.79 11.47 5.18
C LEU A 270 -9.10 11.59 5.99
N LEU A 271 -9.84 10.49 6.14
CA LEU A 271 -11.10 10.47 6.90
C LEU A 271 -10.88 10.80 8.38
N MET A 272 -9.82 10.29 9.00
CA MET A 272 -9.45 10.62 10.38
C MET A 272 -9.25 12.13 10.57
N ARG A 273 -8.49 12.77 9.66
CA ARG A 273 -8.23 14.21 9.72
C ARG A 273 -9.49 15.04 9.48
N MET A 274 -10.34 14.59 8.56
CA MET A 274 -11.62 15.26 8.30
C MET A 274 -12.56 15.17 9.51
N ALA A 275 -12.65 14.02 10.15
CA ALA A 275 -13.45 13.81 11.35
C ALA A 275 -12.96 14.70 12.53
N ASN A 276 -11.63 14.80 12.71
CA ASN A 276 -11.04 15.68 13.73
C ASN A 276 -11.32 17.17 13.47
N LYS A 277 -11.33 17.62 12.20
CA LYS A 277 -11.61 19.02 11.84
C LYS A 277 -13.08 19.41 11.98
N GLY A 278 -14.00 18.47 11.79
CA GLY A 278 -15.45 18.76 11.80
C GLY A 278 -16.02 19.15 13.16
N LYS A 279 -15.21 19.12 14.23
CA LYS A 279 -15.59 19.45 15.60
C LYS A 279 -15.02 20.79 16.10
N ASN A 280 -14.08 21.39 15.37
CA ASN A 280 -13.51 22.72 15.61
C ASN A 280 -14.17 23.74 14.67
#